data_864ada6fb02b207e324fa9c12efebfaf
#
_entry.id   864ada6fb02b207e324fa9c12efebfaf
#
_cell.length_a   1.000
_cell.length_b   1.000
_cell.length_c   1.000
_cell.angle_alpha   90.00
_cell.angle_beta   90.00
_cell.angle_gamma   90.00
#
_symmetry.space_group_name_H-M   'P 1'
#
loop_
_entity.id
_entity.type
_entity.pdbx_description
1 polymer ?
#
loop_
_entity_poly.entity_id
_entity_poly.type
_entity_poly.pdbx_seq_one_letter_code
_entity_poly.pdbx_strand_id
1 'polypeptide(L)'
;MQLRRVGVPVAAGATLAVAAWLTAGSLDVIERGGAAVRVAMLPSPVRLLILLAFIPPIGVALTRARTRTGTRDAPAYGADLALPAFALALLILPYLPWLPDWLPGLRVLAGPFRFAVWAIVAGQIVWIAMRRRTSTGAPAAPGRARGIDWGLAAIFAAGLAAYVLAGARLVGTGLSPGGDEPHYLVMAQSLWRDGDLKIANNHERGDYFEYYRADLAPHYLATGVDGEIYSVHPVGLPVLIAPAYALAGYRGVVWMLAAAAALAAALMWRWTAGVAGSRASATFAWFAAALSAPYLLNSFTVYPEIVAGLAVLVALAGVEEDALRRPWLRGLAVAAL
;
A
#
# COMPACT_ATOMS: atom_id res chain seq x y z
N MET A 1 34.95 13.22 -7.14
CA MET A 1 33.77 14.09 -7.25
C MET A 1 33.19 14.14 -8.69
N GLN A 2 33.99 14.15 -9.76
CA GLN A 2 33.51 14.14 -11.16
C GLN A 2 32.77 12.85 -11.57
N LEU A 3 33.20 11.68 -11.12
CA LEU A 3 32.55 10.38 -11.44
C LEU A 3 31.08 10.29 -10.96
N ARG A 4 30.74 10.93 -9.83
CA ARG A 4 29.33 10.99 -9.37
C ARG A 4 28.44 11.88 -10.25
N ARG A 5 29.00 12.91 -10.91
CA ARG A 5 28.23 13.88 -11.71
C ARG A 5 27.74 13.32 -13.05
N VAL A 6 28.43 12.32 -13.61
CA VAL A 6 28.08 11.70 -14.88
C VAL A 6 27.57 10.28 -14.70
N GLY A 7 28.15 9.52 -13.75
CA GLY A 7 27.83 8.12 -13.53
C GLY A 7 26.36 7.88 -13.10
N VAL A 8 25.84 8.67 -12.18
CA VAL A 8 24.45 8.51 -11.69
C VAL A 8 23.41 8.76 -12.79
N PRO A 9 23.46 9.86 -13.58
CA PRO A 9 22.53 10.06 -14.69
C PRO A 9 22.63 9.00 -15.79
N VAL A 10 23.83 8.49 -16.08
CA VAL A 10 24.02 7.41 -17.05
C VAL A 10 23.40 6.11 -16.56
N ALA A 11 23.69 5.71 -15.32
CA ALA A 11 23.14 4.49 -14.74
C ALA A 11 21.61 4.56 -14.63
N ALA A 12 21.05 5.69 -14.18
CA ALA A 12 19.60 5.92 -14.13
C ALA A 12 18.97 5.86 -15.51
N GLY A 13 19.59 6.47 -16.51
CA GLY A 13 19.15 6.41 -17.91
C GLY A 13 19.18 5.00 -18.48
N ALA A 14 20.21 4.22 -18.16
CA ALA A 14 20.30 2.82 -18.53
C ALA A 14 19.19 1.98 -17.87
N THR A 15 18.95 2.19 -16.58
CA THR A 15 17.85 1.52 -15.85
C THR A 15 16.50 1.86 -16.49
N LEU A 16 16.26 3.12 -16.83
CA LEU A 16 15.05 3.58 -17.51
C LEU A 16 14.89 2.91 -18.89
N ALA A 17 15.97 2.81 -19.67
CA ALA A 17 15.96 2.17 -20.98
C ALA A 17 15.61 0.67 -20.90
N VAL A 18 16.24 -0.05 -19.96
CA VAL A 18 15.96 -1.48 -19.72
C VAL A 18 14.52 -1.67 -19.24
N ALA A 19 14.08 -0.87 -18.29
CA ALA A 19 12.71 -0.96 -17.77
C ALA A 19 11.67 -0.67 -18.87
N ALA A 20 11.88 0.33 -19.72
CA ALA A 20 10.99 0.62 -20.84
C ALA A 20 10.93 -0.53 -21.85
N TRP A 21 12.06 -1.15 -22.14
CA TRP A 21 12.14 -2.31 -23.02
C TRP A 21 11.41 -3.52 -22.42
N LEU A 22 11.62 -3.84 -21.15
CA LEU A 22 10.92 -4.92 -20.45
C LEU A 22 9.40 -4.65 -20.35
N THR A 23 9.00 -3.40 -20.12
CA THR A 23 7.59 -3.03 -20.05
C THR A 23 6.84 -3.25 -21.37
N ALA A 24 7.51 -3.17 -22.49
CA ALA A 24 6.94 -3.45 -23.81
C ALA A 24 6.88 -4.95 -24.15
N GLY A 25 7.44 -5.81 -23.29
CA GLY A 25 7.35 -7.27 -23.38
C GLY A 25 6.26 -7.88 -22.51
N SER A 26 6.12 -9.21 -22.57
CA SER A 26 5.30 -10.01 -21.66
C SER A 26 6.10 -11.15 -21.05
N LEU A 27 5.62 -11.63 -19.90
CA LEU A 27 6.11 -12.83 -19.25
C LEU A 27 4.91 -13.73 -18.98
N ASP A 28 4.81 -14.82 -19.72
CA ASP A 28 3.74 -15.78 -19.62
C ASP A 28 4.22 -17.06 -18.94
N VAL A 29 3.31 -17.75 -18.27
CA VAL A 29 3.56 -19.10 -17.74
C VAL A 29 2.75 -20.07 -18.57
N ILE A 30 3.43 -20.95 -19.29
CA ILE A 30 2.80 -21.97 -20.12
C ILE A 30 3.08 -23.34 -19.53
N GLU A 31 2.13 -24.25 -19.65
CA GLU A 31 2.32 -25.65 -19.31
C GLU A 31 2.95 -26.38 -20.48
N ARG A 32 4.09 -27.03 -20.23
CA ARG A 32 4.80 -27.81 -21.24
C ARG A 32 5.25 -29.12 -20.63
N GLY A 33 4.68 -30.22 -21.12
CA GLY A 33 5.05 -31.57 -20.64
C GLY A 33 4.70 -31.79 -19.15
N GLY A 34 3.62 -31.19 -18.63
CA GLY A 34 3.23 -31.29 -17.21
C GLY A 34 4.00 -30.35 -16.24
N ALA A 35 4.92 -29.55 -16.78
CA ALA A 35 5.67 -28.58 -15.99
C ALA A 35 5.29 -27.12 -16.39
N ALA A 36 5.18 -26.23 -15.41
CA ALA A 36 4.97 -24.81 -15.65
C ALA A 36 6.30 -24.16 -16.09
N VAL A 37 6.35 -23.70 -17.33
CA VAL A 37 7.53 -23.05 -17.91
C VAL A 37 7.25 -21.57 -18.12
N ARG A 38 8.18 -20.71 -17.69
CA ARG A 38 8.11 -19.27 -17.94
C ARG A 38 8.66 -18.95 -19.32
N VAL A 39 7.88 -18.21 -20.10
CA VAL A 39 8.26 -17.77 -21.43
C VAL A 39 8.19 -16.24 -21.48
N ALA A 40 9.34 -15.62 -21.70
CA ALA A 40 9.42 -14.15 -21.88
C ALA A 40 9.36 -13.83 -23.38
N MET A 41 8.35 -13.08 -23.78
CA MET A 41 8.25 -12.47 -25.11
C MET A 41 8.75 -11.06 -25.04
N LEU A 42 10.04 -10.85 -25.30
CA LEU A 42 10.70 -9.55 -25.23
C LEU A 42 10.75 -8.87 -26.60
N PRO A 43 10.67 -7.53 -26.64
CA PRO A 43 10.90 -6.82 -27.90
C PRO A 43 12.30 -7.08 -28.46
N SER A 44 12.46 -6.78 -29.74
CA SER A 44 13.76 -6.92 -30.40
C SER A 44 14.91 -6.28 -29.60
N PRO A 45 16.08 -6.94 -29.45
CA PRO A 45 17.27 -6.35 -28.82
C PRO A 45 17.72 -5.03 -29.47
N VAL A 46 17.43 -4.83 -30.76
CA VAL A 46 17.70 -3.56 -31.45
C VAL A 46 16.97 -2.39 -30.78
N ARG A 47 15.73 -2.59 -30.33
CA ARG A 47 14.99 -1.55 -29.56
C ARG A 47 15.70 -1.20 -28.26
N LEU A 48 16.23 -2.19 -27.55
CA LEU A 48 17.01 -1.95 -26.33
C LEU A 48 18.26 -1.12 -26.63
N LEU A 49 19.00 -1.48 -27.69
CA LEU A 49 20.19 -0.73 -28.10
C LEU A 49 19.85 0.73 -28.46
N ILE A 50 18.75 0.96 -29.16
CA ILE A 50 18.27 2.32 -29.46
C ILE A 50 17.96 3.07 -28.16
N LEU A 51 17.22 2.48 -27.24
CA LEU A 51 16.89 3.11 -25.96
C LEU A 51 18.15 3.45 -25.15
N LEU A 52 19.12 2.53 -25.10
CA LEU A 52 20.40 2.74 -24.43
C LEU A 52 21.28 3.81 -25.12
N ALA A 53 21.18 3.95 -26.43
CA ALA A 53 21.91 4.97 -27.18
C ALA A 53 21.34 6.38 -26.94
N PHE A 54 20.05 6.54 -26.72
CA PHE A 54 19.41 7.86 -26.62
C PHE A 54 19.10 8.29 -25.17
N ILE A 55 18.58 7.42 -24.31
CA ILE A 55 18.08 7.83 -22.98
C ILE A 55 19.21 8.29 -22.04
N PRO A 56 20.32 7.55 -21.82
CA PRO A 56 21.38 7.97 -20.94
C PRO A 56 22.06 9.29 -21.38
N PRO A 57 22.39 9.50 -22.67
CA PRO A 57 22.95 10.77 -23.13
C PRO A 57 22.02 11.96 -22.93
N ILE A 58 20.70 11.78 -23.15
CA ILE A 58 19.70 12.83 -22.88
C ILE A 58 19.70 13.18 -21.40
N GLY A 59 19.71 12.21 -20.51
CA GLY A 59 19.81 12.42 -19.05
C GLY A 59 21.05 13.24 -18.67
N VAL A 60 22.20 12.92 -19.24
CA VAL A 60 23.44 13.67 -19.03
C VAL A 60 23.35 15.09 -19.62
N ALA A 61 22.79 15.24 -20.83
CA ALA A 61 22.64 16.54 -21.46
C ALA A 61 21.74 17.48 -20.66
N LEU A 62 20.60 16.97 -20.15
CA LEU A 62 19.67 17.72 -19.29
C LEU A 62 20.34 18.16 -17.97
N THR A 63 21.15 17.30 -17.35
CA THR A 63 21.87 17.66 -16.14
C THR A 63 22.96 18.71 -16.42
N ARG A 64 23.67 18.63 -17.54
CA ARG A 64 24.69 19.61 -17.99
C ARG A 64 24.08 20.96 -18.38
N ALA A 65 22.98 20.97 -19.11
CA ALA A 65 22.30 22.21 -19.51
C ALA A 65 21.91 23.06 -18.29
N ARG A 66 21.40 22.40 -17.22
CA ARG A 66 21.03 23.07 -15.96
C ARG A 66 22.21 23.54 -15.13
N THR A 67 23.37 22.88 -15.19
CA THR A 67 24.58 23.37 -14.50
C THR A 67 25.14 24.66 -15.13
N ARG A 68 24.84 24.91 -16.42
CA ARG A 68 25.26 26.15 -17.13
C ARG A 68 24.45 27.38 -16.71
N THR A 69 23.25 27.20 -16.16
CA THR A 69 22.39 28.31 -15.69
C THR A 69 22.76 28.88 -14.33
N GLY A 70 23.91 28.50 -13.77
CA GLY A 70 24.58 29.23 -12.68
C GLY A 70 24.03 29.03 -11.26
N THR A 71 23.10 28.12 -11.04
CA THR A 71 22.65 27.82 -9.68
C THR A 71 23.61 26.86 -8.99
N ARG A 72 24.15 27.26 -7.81
CA ARG A 72 25.10 26.46 -7.02
C ARG A 72 24.63 25.02 -6.71
N ASP A 73 23.33 24.77 -6.74
CA ASP A 73 22.72 23.48 -6.38
C ASP A 73 22.39 22.58 -7.59
N ALA A 74 22.70 23.00 -8.82
CA ALA A 74 22.37 22.28 -10.05
C ALA A 74 22.92 20.83 -10.13
N PRO A 75 24.13 20.53 -9.64
CA PRO A 75 24.67 19.15 -9.68
C PRO A 75 23.93 18.19 -8.74
N ALA A 76 23.49 18.64 -7.56
CA ALA A 76 22.72 17.84 -6.63
C ALA A 76 21.32 17.54 -7.19
N TYR A 77 20.72 18.52 -7.87
CA TYR A 77 19.40 18.38 -8.47
C TYR A 77 19.33 17.30 -9.58
N GLY A 78 20.38 17.21 -10.43
CA GLY A 78 20.45 16.17 -11.45
C GLY A 78 20.51 14.75 -10.87
N ALA A 79 21.25 14.58 -9.78
CA ALA A 79 21.30 13.31 -9.07
C ALA A 79 19.97 12.98 -8.38
N ASP A 80 19.33 13.95 -7.74
CA ASP A 80 18.04 13.75 -7.07
C ASP A 80 16.93 13.33 -8.04
N LEU A 81 16.91 13.91 -9.25
CA LEU A 81 15.97 13.50 -10.31
C LEU A 81 16.24 12.12 -10.89
N ALA A 82 17.50 11.68 -10.85
CA ALA A 82 17.91 10.39 -11.38
C ALA A 82 17.65 9.23 -10.38
N LEU A 83 17.70 9.50 -9.08
CA LEU A 83 17.54 8.47 -8.04
C LEU A 83 16.23 7.67 -8.15
N PRO A 84 15.05 8.28 -8.36
CA PRO A 84 13.80 7.52 -8.49
C PRO A 84 13.82 6.49 -9.63
N ALA A 85 14.57 6.76 -10.70
CA ALA A 85 14.65 5.83 -11.83
C ALA A 85 15.23 4.46 -11.45
N PHE A 86 16.05 4.38 -10.39
CA PHE A 86 16.58 3.09 -9.94
C PHE A 86 15.50 2.16 -9.39
N ALA A 87 14.36 2.68 -8.92
CA ALA A 87 13.23 1.83 -8.53
C ALA A 87 12.67 1.02 -9.70
N LEU A 88 12.86 1.47 -10.93
CA LEU A 88 12.48 0.70 -12.13
C LEU A 88 13.31 -0.58 -12.30
N ALA A 89 14.44 -0.74 -11.60
CA ALA A 89 15.19 -1.99 -11.58
C ALA A 89 14.36 -3.16 -11.01
N LEU A 90 13.34 -2.87 -10.18
CA LEU A 90 12.39 -3.89 -9.72
C LEU A 90 11.71 -4.63 -10.87
N LEU A 91 11.52 -3.97 -12.02
CA LEU A 91 10.90 -4.58 -13.20
C LEU A 91 11.80 -5.63 -13.88
N ILE A 92 13.08 -5.72 -13.50
CA ILE A 92 14.01 -6.74 -13.98
C ILE A 92 13.81 -8.06 -13.21
N LEU A 93 13.40 -7.99 -11.95
CA LEU A 93 13.35 -9.14 -11.04
C LEU A 93 12.49 -10.31 -11.56
N PRO A 94 11.31 -10.11 -12.17
CA PRO A 94 10.51 -11.20 -12.72
C PRO A 94 11.19 -12.00 -13.84
N TYR A 95 12.13 -11.37 -14.53
CA TYR A 95 12.83 -11.96 -15.69
C TYR A 95 14.11 -12.69 -15.30
N LEU A 96 14.53 -12.64 -14.04
CA LEU A 96 15.67 -13.42 -13.57
C LEU A 96 15.30 -14.91 -13.54
N PRO A 97 16.19 -15.83 -14.02
CA PRO A 97 15.83 -17.24 -14.22
C PRO A 97 15.36 -17.98 -12.98
N TRP A 98 15.92 -17.69 -11.83
CA TRP A 98 15.73 -18.41 -10.57
C TRP A 98 14.90 -17.65 -9.53
N LEU A 99 14.91 -16.31 -9.57
CA LEU A 99 14.34 -15.50 -8.50
C LEU A 99 12.80 -15.60 -8.37
N PRO A 100 12.00 -15.60 -9.46
CA PRO A 100 10.56 -15.80 -9.36
C PRO A 100 10.10 -17.19 -8.96
N ASP A 101 10.99 -18.17 -8.92
CA ASP A 101 10.67 -19.50 -8.39
C ASP A 101 10.79 -19.52 -6.87
N TRP A 102 11.70 -18.73 -6.31
CA TRP A 102 11.85 -18.53 -4.87
C TRP A 102 10.83 -17.52 -4.32
N LEU A 103 10.51 -16.51 -5.11
CA LEU A 103 9.62 -15.41 -4.73
C LEU A 103 8.53 -15.23 -5.82
N PRO A 104 7.52 -16.12 -5.86
CA PRO A 104 6.49 -16.10 -6.91
C PRO A 104 5.73 -14.79 -7.05
N GLY A 105 5.58 -14.02 -5.95
CA GLY A 105 4.95 -12.70 -5.94
C GLY A 105 5.61 -11.67 -6.87
N LEU A 106 6.89 -11.85 -7.22
CA LEU A 106 7.58 -10.94 -8.15
C LEU A 106 6.99 -10.97 -9.57
N ARG A 107 6.29 -12.06 -9.95
CA ARG A 107 5.62 -12.18 -11.26
C ARG A 107 4.56 -11.09 -11.47
N VAL A 108 3.99 -10.55 -10.40
CA VAL A 108 3.04 -9.44 -10.43
C VAL A 108 3.64 -8.20 -11.09
N LEU A 109 4.97 -7.98 -10.94
CA LEU A 109 5.69 -6.86 -11.57
C LEU A 109 5.87 -7.01 -13.09
N ALA A 110 5.69 -8.21 -13.65
CA ALA A 110 5.63 -8.40 -15.11
C ALA A 110 4.22 -8.17 -15.67
N GLY A 111 3.20 -8.17 -14.81
CA GLY A 111 1.80 -7.89 -15.12
C GLY A 111 1.43 -6.39 -15.01
N PRO A 112 0.16 -6.07 -14.73
CA PRO A 112 -0.33 -4.69 -14.63
C PRO A 112 0.39 -3.82 -13.59
N PHE A 113 0.92 -4.41 -12.53
CA PHE A 113 1.66 -3.67 -11.49
C PHE A 113 2.94 -2.97 -11.98
N ARG A 114 3.48 -3.37 -13.15
CA ARG A 114 4.57 -2.63 -13.78
C ARG A 114 4.22 -1.16 -14.00
N PHE A 115 2.96 -0.86 -14.34
CA PHE A 115 2.49 0.51 -14.54
C PHE A 115 2.39 1.29 -13.23
N ALA A 116 2.11 0.63 -12.11
CA ALA A 116 2.16 1.26 -10.79
C ALA A 116 3.58 1.69 -10.41
N VAL A 117 4.59 0.86 -10.70
CA VAL A 117 6.00 1.22 -10.50
C VAL A 117 6.37 2.45 -11.33
N TRP A 118 5.97 2.50 -12.62
CA TRP A 118 6.16 3.67 -13.46
C TRP A 118 5.46 4.91 -12.93
N ALA A 119 4.22 4.80 -12.48
CA ALA A 119 3.45 5.92 -11.91
C ALA A 119 4.12 6.47 -10.65
N ILE A 120 4.61 5.61 -9.76
CA ILE A 120 5.34 6.00 -8.55
C ILE A 120 6.62 6.76 -8.92
N VAL A 121 7.41 6.23 -9.85
CA VAL A 121 8.66 6.88 -10.30
C VAL A 121 8.39 8.22 -10.97
N ALA A 122 7.41 8.28 -11.87
CA ALA A 122 7.00 9.53 -12.51
C ALA A 122 6.51 10.57 -11.48
N GLY A 123 5.69 10.13 -10.51
CA GLY A 123 5.22 10.98 -9.42
C GLY A 123 6.36 11.53 -8.56
N GLN A 124 7.34 10.71 -8.22
CA GLN A 124 8.53 11.14 -7.49
C GLN A 124 9.36 12.17 -8.26
N ILE A 125 9.55 11.96 -9.58
CA ILE A 125 10.27 12.92 -10.44
C ILE A 125 9.52 14.26 -10.49
N VAL A 126 8.21 14.23 -10.74
CA VAL A 126 7.35 15.43 -10.74
C VAL A 126 7.41 16.13 -9.39
N TRP A 127 7.29 15.40 -8.29
CA TRP A 127 7.37 15.94 -6.94
C TRP A 127 8.72 16.64 -6.68
N ILE A 128 9.85 16.01 -7.01
CA ILE A 128 11.18 16.61 -6.87
C ILE A 128 11.30 17.89 -7.72
N ALA A 129 10.74 17.86 -8.93
CA ALA A 129 10.74 19.02 -9.82
C ALA A 129 9.88 20.18 -9.27
N MET A 130 8.74 19.89 -8.64
CA MET A 130 7.84 20.89 -8.06
C MET A 130 8.38 21.45 -6.74
N ARG A 131 8.93 20.61 -5.88
CA ARG A 131 9.43 21.01 -4.55
C ARG A 131 10.44 22.16 -4.61
N ARG A 132 11.27 22.24 -5.66
CA ARG A 132 12.26 23.29 -5.82
C ARG A 132 11.73 24.58 -6.45
N ARG A 133 10.54 24.56 -7.04
CA ARG A 133 9.88 25.81 -7.48
C ARG A 133 9.33 26.62 -6.33
N THR A 134 9.04 25.93 -5.19
CA THR A 134 8.46 26.56 -4.01
C THR A 134 9.48 26.92 -2.92
N SER A 135 10.74 26.49 -3.04
CA SER A 135 11.77 26.68 -2.00
C SER A 135 12.49 28.02 -2.03
N THR A 136 11.97 29.03 -2.73
CA THR A 136 12.47 30.42 -2.66
C THR A 136 11.92 31.21 -1.46
N GLY A 137 11.05 30.58 -0.66
CA GLY A 137 10.58 31.11 0.63
C GLY A 137 11.12 30.27 1.78
N ALA A 138 11.65 30.89 2.83
CA ALA A 138 12.08 30.21 4.05
C ALA A 138 10.96 29.30 4.58
N PRO A 139 11.29 28.08 5.09
CA PRO A 139 10.29 27.24 5.69
C PRO A 139 9.70 28.00 6.90
N ALA A 140 8.43 28.36 6.80
CA ALA A 140 7.68 28.79 7.96
C ALA A 140 7.71 27.64 8.96
N ALA A 141 8.28 27.86 10.14
CA ALA A 141 8.15 26.93 11.25
C ALA A 141 6.66 26.58 11.39
N PRO A 142 6.30 25.31 11.53
CA PRO A 142 4.90 24.94 11.68
C PRO A 142 4.37 25.56 12.96
N GLY A 143 3.74 26.73 12.83
CA GLY A 143 2.96 27.32 13.90
C GLY A 143 1.88 26.31 14.26
N ARG A 144 1.85 25.84 15.51
CA ARG A 144 0.81 24.99 16.05
C ARG A 144 -0.54 25.68 15.80
N ALA A 145 -1.18 25.36 14.69
CA ALA A 145 -2.55 25.74 14.47
C ALA A 145 -3.41 25.00 15.50
N ARG A 146 -3.97 25.74 16.47
CA ARG A 146 -4.93 25.23 17.46
C ARG A 146 -6.32 24.94 16.86
N GLY A 147 -6.46 24.98 15.56
CA GLY A 147 -7.72 24.75 14.85
C GLY A 147 -7.76 23.39 14.15
N ILE A 148 -8.96 23.02 13.70
CA ILE A 148 -9.19 21.81 12.89
C ILE A 148 -8.37 21.95 11.59
N ASP A 149 -7.56 20.94 11.27
CA ASP A 149 -6.92 20.85 9.94
C ASP A 149 -7.96 20.39 8.91
N TRP A 150 -8.60 21.37 8.27
CA TRP A 150 -9.62 21.10 7.24
C TRP A 150 -9.08 20.27 6.06
N GLY A 151 -7.78 20.34 5.77
CA GLY A 151 -7.17 19.47 4.76
C GLY A 151 -7.20 18.01 5.19
N LEU A 152 -6.82 17.72 6.43
CA LEU A 152 -6.89 16.38 7.01
C LEU A 152 -8.34 15.86 7.04
N ALA A 153 -9.28 16.72 7.47
CA ALA A 153 -10.70 16.38 7.51
C ALA A 153 -11.25 16.07 6.10
N ALA A 154 -10.87 16.83 5.09
CA ALA A 154 -11.27 16.59 3.69
C ALA A 154 -10.71 15.27 3.14
N ILE A 155 -9.44 14.98 3.41
CA ILE A 155 -8.80 13.71 3.01
C ILE A 155 -9.47 12.51 3.69
N PHE A 156 -9.78 12.63 4.99
CA PHE A 156 -10.53 11.60 5.72
C PHE A 156 -11.92 11.39 5.10
N ALA A 157 -12.66 12.46 4.87
CA ALA A 157 -14.02 12.38 4.30
C ALA A 157 -14.01 11.82 2.87
N ALA A 158 -13.04 12.20 2.05
CA ALA A 158 -12.89 11.67 0.69
C ALA A 158 -12.58 10.17 0.70
N GLY A 159 -11.65 9.72 1.56
CA GLY A 159 -11.35 8.31 1.75
C GLY A 159 -12.56 7.52 2.24
N LEU A 160 -13.22 8.03 3.29
CA LEU A 160 -14.40 7.38 3.85
C LEU A 160 -15.51 7.23 2.80
N ALA A 161 -15.79 8.29 2.03
CA ALA A 161 -16.79 8.24 0.96
C ALA A 161 -16.42 7.19 -0.11
N ALA A 162 -15.15 7.16 -0.56
CA ALA A 162 -14.69 6.19 -1.54
C ALA A 162 -14.84 4.74 -1.03
N TYR A 163 -14.44 4.48 0.22
CA TYR A 163 -14.46 3.13 0.78
C TYR A 163 -15.88 2.65 1.11
N VAL A 164 -16.72 3.52 1.65
CA VAL A 164 -18.14 3.20 1.90
C VAL A 164 -18.88 2.94 0.59
N LEU A 165 -18.64 3.74 -0.45
CA LEU A 165 -19.27 3.53 -1.76
C LEU A 165 -18.80 2.22 -2.41
N ALA A 166 -17.49 1.93 -2.35
CA ALA A 166 -16.94 0.69 -2.87
C ALA A 166 -17.48 -0.53 -2.10
N GLY A 167 -17.46 -0.48 -0.76
CA GLY A 167 -17.99 -1.53 0.10
C GLY A 167 -19.49 -1.75 -0.09
N ALA A 168 -20.29 -0.69 -0.18
CA ALA A 168 -21.71 -0.78 -0.42
C ALA A 168 -22.05 -1.46 -1.76
N ARG A 169 -21.22 -1.22 -2.79
CA ARG A 169 -21.38 -1.86 -4.11
C ARG A 169 -21.05 -3.35 -4.05
N LEU A 170 -19.93 -3.74 -3.41
CA LEU A 170 -19.50 -5.14 -3.36
C LEU A 170 -20.34 -5.99 -2.41
N VAL A 171 -20.67 -5.49 -1.23
CA VAL A 171 -21.56 -6.18 -0.28
C VAL A 171 -22.94 -6.42 -0.92
N GLY A 172 -23.41 -5.52 -1.78
CA GLY A 172 -24.65 -5.67 -2.52
C GLY A 172 -24.64 -6.75 -3.63
N THR A 173 -23.44 -7.20 -4.08
CA THR A 173 -23.31 -8.20 -5.15
C THR A 173 -23.43 -9.65 -4.67
N GLY A 174 -23.35 -9.90 -3.36
CA GLY A 174 -23.29 -11.24 -2.76
C GLY A 174 -21.97 -11.98 -2.97
N LEU A 175 -20.92 -11.28 -3.45
CA LEU A 175 -19.56 -11.82 -3.60
C LEU A 175 -18.72 -11.69 -2.32
N SER A 176 -19.17 -10.92 -1.35
CA SER A 176 -18.52 -10.69 -0.07
C SER A 176 -19.53 -10.96 1.07
N PRO A 177 -19.08 -11.48 2.22
CA PRO A 177 -17.69 -11.81 2.58
C PRO A 177 -17.18 -13.10 1.92
N GLY A 178 -15.85 -13.19 1.71
CA GLY A 178 -15.20 -14.35 1.11
C GLY A 178 -13.88 -14.73 1.78
N GLY A 179 -13.33 -15.89 1.46
CA GLY A 179 -12.11 -16.39 2.09
C GLY A 179 -12.28 -16.53 3.61
N ASP A 180 -11.41 -15.90 4.40
CA ASP A 180 -11.43 -15.99 5.87
C ASP A 180 -12.40 -14.99 6.53
N GLU A 181 -12.96 -14.03 5.80
CA GLU A 181 -13.85 -13.01 6.34
C GLU A 181 -15.04 -13.58 7.14
N PRO A 182 -15.79 -14.60 6.63
CA PRO A 182 -16.91 -15.16 7.39
C PRO A 182 -16.49 -15.80 8.71
N HIS A 183 -15.27 -16.34 8.80
CA HIS A 183 -14.76 -16.92 10.05
C HIS A 183 -14.47 -15.88 11.12
N TYR A 184 -13.92 -14.71 10.74
CA TYR A 184 -13.79 -13.57 11.67
C TYR A 184 -15.16 -13.06 12.14
N LEU A 185 -16.15 -13.05 11.25
CA LEU A 185 -17.51 -12.63 11.58
C LEU A 185 -18.20 -13.65 12.53
N VAL A 186 -18.03 -14.96 12.32
CA VAL A 186 -18.54 -15.98 13.25
C VAL A 186 -17.95 -15.78 14.64
N MET A 187 -16.66 -15.53 14.77
CA MET A 187 -16.01 -15.27 16.06
C MET A 187 -16.55 -13.99 16.72
N ALA A 188 -16.77 -12.92 15.95
CA ALA A 188 -17.35 -11.69 16.47
C ALA A 188 -18.80 -11.88 16.91
N GLN A 189 -19.55 -12.73 16.21
CA GLN A 189 -20.91 -13.09 16.49
C GLN A 189 -21.00 -13.95 17.76
N SER A 190 -20.10 -14.93 17.95
CA SER A 190 -19.97 -15.72 19.17
C SER A 190 -19.67 -14.84 20.37
N LEU A 191 -18.70 -13.93 20.26
CA LEU A 191 -18.40 -12.95 21.30
C LEU A 191 -19.60 -12.08 21.68
N TRP A 192 -20.39 -11.66 20.69
CA TRP A 192 -21.56 -10.81 20.94
C TRP A 192 -22.75 -11.57 21.52
N ARG A 193 -23.10 -12.76 20.96
CA ARG A 193 -24.31 -13.50 21.32
C ARG A 193 -24.13 -14.43 22.50
N ASP A 194 -22.99 -15.12 22.49
CA ASP A 194 -22.73 -16.22 23.43
C ASP A 194 -21.74 -15.78 24.52
N GLY A 195 -20.98 -14.71 24.33
CA GLY A 195 -19.99 -14.20 25.29
C GLY A 195 -18.71 -15.02 25.34
N ASP A 196 -18.46 -15.85 24.31
CA ASP A 196 -17.30 -16.74 24.26
C ASP A 196 -16.69 -16.80 22.84
N LEU A 197 -15.75 -17.72 22.61
CA LEU A 197 -15.08 -17.94 21.34
C LEU A 197 -15.30 -19.36 20.80
N LYS A 198 -16.26 -20.08 21.36
CA LYS A 198 -16.66 -21.41 20.92
C LYS A 198 -17.52 -21.28 19.67
N ILE A 199 -17.08 -21.86 18.57
CA ILE A 199 -17.72 -21.64 17.27
C ILE A 199 -18.64 -22.78 16.83
N ALA A 200 -18.63 -23.93 17.53
CA ALA A 200 -19.44 -25.09 17.16
C ALA A 200 -20.93 -24.74 17.08
N ASN A 201 -21.45 -24.18 18.15
CA ASN A 201 -22.86 -23.78 18.28
C ASN A 201 -23.29 -22.74 17.24
N ASN A 202 -22.40 -21.81 16.82
CA ASN A 202 -22.71 -20.82 15.77
C ASN A 202 -22.82 -21.50 14.41
N HIS A 203 -21.96 -22.48 14.11
CA HIS A 203 -22.04 -23.28 12.89
C HIS A 203 -23.29 -24.16 12.87
N GLU A 204 -23.62 -24.84 13.98
CA GLU A 204 -24.82 -25.68 14.10
C GLU A 204 -26.10 -24.87 13.93
N ARG A 205 -26.16 -23.66 14.48
CA ARG A 205 -27.30 -22.74 14.31
C ARG A 205 -27.37 -22.10 12.93
N GLY A 206 -26.26 -22.16 12.16
CA GLY A 206 -26.16 -21.46 10.87
C GLY A 206 -26.17 -19.95 11.01
N ASP A 207 -25.60 -19.40 12.11
CA ASP A 207 -25.56 -17.96 12.40
C ASP A 207 -24.92 -17.15 11.26
N TYR A 208 -24.00 -17.77 10.52
CA TYR A 208 -23.30 -17.17 9.37
C TYR A 208 -24.20 -16.95 8.14
N PHE A 209 -25.38 -17.55 8.04
CA PHE A 209 -26.31 -17.32 6.93
C PHE A 209 -26.81 -15.88 6.85
N GLU A 210 -26.62 -15.10 7.91
CA GLU A 210 -26.91 -13.66 7.91
C GLU A 210 -26.08 -12.89 6.87
N TYR A 211 -24.84 -13.33 6.60
CA TYR A 211 -23.89 -12.67 5.71
C TYR A 211 -23.23 -13.59 4.69
N TYR A 212 -23.28 -14.90 4.86
CA TYR A 212 -22.67 -15.89 3.97
C TYR A 212 -23.69 -16.97 3.59
N ARG A 213 -24.00 -17.11 2.31
CA ARG A 213 -25.14 -17.91 1.82
C ARG A 213 -24.81 -19.35 1.42
N ALA A 214 -23.54 -19.74 1.54
CA ALA A 214 -23.08 -21.11 1.28
C ALA A 214 -22.84 -21.85 2.61
N ASP A 215 -22.60 -23.14 2.54
CA ASP A 215 -22.15 -23.92 3.68
C ASP A 215 -20.77 -23.46 4.11
N LEU A 216 -20.60 -23.16 5.39
CA LEU A 216 -19.35 -22.69 5.98
C LEU A 216 -18.84 -23.74 6.95
N ALA A 217 -17.85 -24.51 6.51
CA ALA A 217 -17.17 -25.45 7.41
C ALA A 217 -16.35 -24.67 8.46
N PRO A 218 -16.35 -25.07 9.74
CA PRO A 218 -15.58 -24.39 10.77
C PRO A 218 -14.08 -24.55 10.53
N HIS A 219 -13.34 -23.45 10.57
CA HIS A 219 -11.87 -23.46 10.48
C HIS A 219 -11.24 -23.63 11.86
N TYR A 220 -10.80 -24.83 12.20
CA TYR A 220 -10.07 -25.15 13.43
C TYR A 220 -9.00 -26.20 13.16
N LEU A 221 -7.99 -26.31 14.04
CA LEU A 221 -6.91 -27.28 13.92
C LEU A 221 -7.18 -28.57 14.71
N ALA A 222 -7.65 -28.39 15.94
CA ALA A 222 -7.96 -29.47 16.85
C ALA A 222 -9.01 -28.99 17.85
N THR A 223 -9.73 -29.92 18.46
CA THR A 223 -10.62 -29.61 19.59
C THR A 223 -9.81 -29.17 20.81
N GLY A 224 -10.37 -28.19 21.54
CA GLY A 224 -9.81 -27.76 22.81
C GLY A 224 -9.84 -28.86 23.87
N VAL A 225 -9.15 -28.65 24.98
CA VAL A 225 -9.15 -29.59 26.13
C VAL A 225 -10.52 -29.75 26.76
N ASP A 226 -11.43 -28.82 26.53
CA ASP A 226 -12.83 -28.82 26.92
C ASP A 226 -13.76 -29.55 25.93
N GLY A 227 -13.22 -30.10 24.86
CA GLY A 227 -13.96 -30.76 23.78
C GLY A 227 -14.60 -29.79 22.75
N GLU A 228 -14.43 -28.49 22.94
CA GLU A 228 -15.00 -27.45 22.08
C GLU A 228 -14.10 -27.11 20.91
N ILE A 229 -14.65 -26.51 19.86
CA ILE A 229 -13.86 -26.01 18.73
C ILE A 229 -13.71 -24.50 18.78
N TYR A 230 -12.48 -24.06 18.55
CA TYR A 230 -12.08 -22.66 18.47
C TYR A 230 -11.49 -22.38 17.11
N SER A 231 -11.78 -21.19 16.57
CA SER A 231 -11.24 -20.83 15.27
C SER A 231 -9.71 -20.79 15.26
N VAL A 232 -9.10 -21.18 14.14
CA VAL A 232 -7.65 -21.02 13.90
C VAL A 232 -7.24 -19.56 13.75
N HIS A 233 -8.19 -18.68 13.50
CA HIS A 233 -7.94 -17.26 13.24
C HIS A 233 -7.66 -16.47 14.52
N PRO A 234 -6.76 -15.45 14.47
CA PRO A 234 -6.45 -14.60 15.61
C PRO A 234 -7.68 -13.85 16.13
N VAL A 235 -7.83 -13.80 17.45
CA VAL A 235 -9.00 -13.20 18.12
C VAL A 235 -9.03 -11.66 18.13
N GLY A 236 -7.93 -10.99 17.81
CA GLY A 236 -7.79 -9.54 17.91
C GLY A 236 -8.80 -8.78 17.04
N LEU A 237 -8.94 -9.17 15.79
CA LEU A 237 -9.92 -8.54 14.89
C LEU A 237 -11.36 -8.80 15.33
N PRO A 238 -11.80 -10.04 15.64
CA PRO A 238 -13.14 -10.32 16.18
C PRO A 238 -13.52 -9.48 17.39
N VAL A 239 -12.62 -9.32 18.34
CA VAL A 239 -12.85 -8.48 19.54
C VAL A 239 -13.10 -7.01 19.14
N LEU A 240 -12.32 -6.49 18.20
CA LEU A 240 -12.47 -5.11 17.75
C LEU A 240 -13.75 -4.86 16.97
N ILE A 241 -14.18 -5.82 16.13
CA ILE A 241 -15.36 -5.66 15.28
C ILE A 241 -16.67 -6.08 15.98
N ALA A 242 -16.63 -6.85 17.08
CA ALA A 242 -17.81 -7.31 17.79
C ALA A 242 -18.78 -6.18 18.19
N PRO A 243 -18.34 -5.02 18.70
CA PRO A 243 -19.24 -3.89 18.96
C PRO A 243 -19.94 -3.34 17.71
N ALA A 244 -19.22 -3.24 16.59
CA ALA A 244 -19.81 -2.77 15.34
C ALA A 244 -20.79 -3.79 14.76
N TYR A 245 -20.47 -5.07 14.91
CA TYR A 245 -21.36 -6.15 14.56
C TYR A 245 -22.66 -6.11 15.40
N ALA A 246 -22.53 -5.92 16.71
CA ALA A 246 -23.67 -5.80 17.63
C ALA A 246 -24.63 -4.66 17.25
N LEU A 247 -24.08 -3.54 16.76
CA LEU A 247 -24.86 -2.35 16.39
C LEU A 247 -25.59 -2.48 15.06
N ALA A 248 -24.95 -3.05 14.04
CA ALA A 248 -25.48 -3.03 12.68
C ALA A 248 -25.08 -4.28 11.83
N GLY A 249 -24.77 -5.41 12.48
CA GLY A 249 -24.41 -6.66 11.83
C GLY A 249 -23.18 -6.52 10.93
N TYR A 250 -23.10 -7.30 9.87
CA TYR A 250 -22.01 -7.26 8.90
C TYR A 250 -21.79 -5.85 8.31
N ARG A 251 -22.87 -5.08 8.04
CA ARG A 251 -22.75 -3.71 7.52
C ARG A 251 -22.02 -2.78 8.49
N GLY A 252 -22.29 -2.93 9.79
CA GLY A 252 -21.59 -2.17 10.83
C GLY A 252 -20.09 -2.42 10.82
N VAL A 253 -19.68 -3.67 10.63
CA VAL A 253 -18.28 -4.06 10.51
C VAL A 253 -17.62 -3.41 9.28
N VAL A 254 -18.27 -3.50 8.12
CA VAL A 254 -17.78 -2.86 6.89
C VAL A 254 -17.59 -1.36 7.06
N TRP A 255 -18.55 -0.66 7.66
CA TRP A 255 -18.44 0.79 7.90
C TRP A 255 -17.34 1.14 8.91
N MET A 256 -17.18 0.33 9.96
CA MET A 256 -16.10 0.51 10.92
C MET A 256 -14.71 0.35 10.26
N LEU A 257 -14.55 -0.68 9.43
CA LEU A 257 -13.29 -0.93 8.71
C LEU A 257 -13.01 0.18 7.69
N ALA A 258 -14.04 0.64 6.95
CA ALA A 258 -13.92 1.77 6.05
C ALA A 258 -13.48 3.06 6.78
N ALA A 259 -14.01 3.30 7.98
CA ALA A 259 -13.62 4.44 8.80
C ALA A 259 -12.17 4.29 9.31
N ALA A 260 -11.77 3.09 9.75
CA ALA A 260 -10.40 2.79 10.14
C ALA A 260 -9.41 2.99 8.97
N ALA A 261 -9.76 2.52 7.78
CA ALA A 261 -8.99 2.72 6.57
C ALA A 261 -8.87 4.21 6.20
N ALA A 262 -9.97 4.96 6.26
CA ALA A 262 -9.95 6.39 5.99
C ALA A 262 -9.07 7.15 6.99
N LEU A 263 -9.12 6.77 8.27
CA LEU A 263 -8.26 7.35 9.29
C LEU A 263 -6.79 7.02 9.04
N ALA A 264 -6.46 5.77 8.73
CA ALA A 264 -5.10 5.36 8.40
C ALA A 264 -4.56 6.14 7.18
N ALA A 265 -5.36 6.24 6.11
CA ALA A 265 -5.00 7.00 4.92
C ALA A 265 -4.82 8.51 5.22
N ALA A 266 -5.64 9.10 6.08
CA ALA A 266 -5.53 10.49 6.48
C ALA A 266 -4.27 10.75 7.35
N LEU A 267 -3.94 9.84 8.27
CA LEU A 267 -2.71 9.91 9.05
C LEU A 267 -1.47 9.76 8.17
N MET A 268 -1.50 8.85 7.21
CA MET A 268 -0.44 8.71 6.19
C MET A 268 -0.27 10.01 5.40
N TRP A 269 -1.36 10.64 4.96
CA TRP A 269 -1.32 11.94 4.27
C TRP A 269 -0.69 13.03 5.14
N ARG A 270 -1.13 13.14 6.40
CA ARG A 270 -0.58 14.12 7.36
C ARG A 270 0.93 13.94 7.55
N TRP A 271 1.35 12.69 7.78
CA TRP A 271 2.76 12.35 7.93
C TRP A 271 3.58 12.67 6.67
N THR A 272 3.08 12.26 5.51
CA THR A 272 3.70 12.58 4.22
C THR A 272 3.80 14.08 3.98
N ALA A 273 2.76 14.87 4.36
CA ALA A 273 2.80 16.31 4.24
C ALA A 273 3.90 16.93 5.12
N GLY A 274 4.13 16.40 6.31
CA GLY A 274 5.21 16.81 7.21
C GLY A 274 6.59 16.52 6.62
N VAL A 275 6.82 15.28 6.19
CA VAL A 275 8.10 14.83 5.61
C VAL A 275 8.40 15.52 4.28
N ALA A 276 7.39 15.64 3.43
CA ALA A 276 7.51 16.24 2.10
C ALA A 276 7.53 17.78 2.13
N GLY A 277 7.06 18.41 3.20
CA GLY A 277 6.86 19.86 3.28
C GLY A 277 5.84 20.39 2.26
N SER A 278 4.96 19.53 1.73
CA SER A 278 4.03 19.86 0.64
C SER A 278 2.74 19.05 0.75
N ARG A 279 1.61 19.76 0.89
CA ARG A 279 0.29 19.14 0.88
C ARG A 279 -0.06 18.54 -0.49
N ALA A 280 0.38 19.16 -1.58
CA ALA A 280 0.15 18.65 -2.93
C ALA A 280 0.83 17.28 -3.15
N SER A 281 2.07 17.15 -2.70
CA SER A 281 2.80 15.87 -2.75
C SER A 281 2.17 14.80 -1.89
N ALA A 282 1.71 15.18 -0.69
CA ALA A 282 0.99 14.26 0.20
C ALA A 282 -0.35 13.80 -0.40
N THR A 283 -1.08 14.72 -1.06
CA THR A 283 -2.34 14.38 -1.75
C THR A 283 -2.11 13.44 -2.92
N PHE A 284 -1.04 13.64 -3.69
CA PHE A 284 -0.66 12.71 -4.75
C PHE A 284 -0.32 11.31 -4.19
N ALA A 285 0.49 11.25 -3.12
CA ALA A 285 0.86 9.98 -2.48
C ALA A 285 -0.37 9.27 -1.89
N TRP A 286 -1.26 10.03 -1.25
CA TRP A 286 -2.54 9.51 -0.76
C TRP A 286 -3.39 8.94 -1.89
N PHE A 287 -3.55 9.67 -2.99
CA PHE A 287 -4.32 9.21 -4.13
C PHE A 287 -3.76 7.91 -4.70
N ALA A 288 -2.43 7.85 -4.89
CA ALA A 288 -1.76 6.68 -5.44
C ALA A 288 -1.84 5.45 -4.53
N ALA A 289 -1.74 5.62 -3.21
CA ALA A 289 -1.76 4.52 -2.26
C ALA A 289 -3.19 4.14 -1.82
N ALA A 290 -3.96 5.11 -1.34
CA ALA A 290 -5.25 4.88 -0.70
C ALA A 290 -6.36 4.47 -1.69
N LEU A 291 -6.24 4.84 -2.97
CA LEU A 291 -7.16 4.40 -4.03
C LEU A 291 -6.58 3.28 -4.90
N SER A 292 -5.40 2.74 -4.56
CA SER A 292 -4.89 1.53 -5.20
C SER A 292 -5.80 0.33 -4.90
N ALA A 293 -5.88 -0.62 -5.83
CA ALA A 293 -6.75 -1.78 -5.64
C ALA A 293 -6.48 -2.55 -4.33
N PRO A 294 -5.23 -2.82 -3.90
CA PRO A 294 -4.98 -3.51 -2.64
C PRO A 294 -5.54 -2.74 -1.43
N TYR A 295 -5.31 -1.43 -1.34
CA TYR A 295 -5.79 -0.64 -0.21
C TYR A 295 -7.31 -0.49 -0.24
N LEU A 296 -7.87 -0.19 -1.41
CA LEU A 296 -9.31 -0.01 -1.60
C LEU A 296 -10.10 -1.27 -1.24
N LEU A 297 -9.65 -2.44 -1.69
CA LEU A 297 -10.32 -3.71 -1.37
C LEU A 297 -10.21 -4.03 0.12
N ASN A 298 -9.04 -3.89 0.72
CA ASN A 298 -8.87 -4.13 2.16
C ASN A 298 -9.59 -3.10 3.04
N SER A 299 -10.00 -1.94 2.51
CA SER A 299 -10.66 -0.91 3.30
C SER A 299 -12.05 -1.30 3.82
N PHE A 300 -12.70 -2.32 3.25
CA PHE A 300 -14.04 -2.76 3.65
C PHE A 300 -14.16 -4.29 3.78
N THR A 301 -13.13 -5.06 3.45
CA THR A 301 -13.09 -6.51 3.70
C THR A 301 -12.69 -6.80 5.15
N VAL A 302 -13.20 -7.91 5.70
CA VAL A 302 -13.03 -8.25 7.12
C VAL A 302 -11.72 -8.99 7.34
N TYR A 303 -10.61 -8.25 7.16
CA TYR A 303 -9.25 -8.72 7.35
C TYR A 303 -8.48 -7.81 8.32
N PRO A 304 -7.45 -8.32 9.02
CA PRO A 304 -6.74 -7.57 10.06
C PRO A 304 -5.80 -6.48 9.52
N GLU A 305 -5.47 -6.46 8.23
CA GLU A 305 -4.41 -5.63 7.63
C GLU A 305 -4.65 -4.13 7.84
N ILE A 306 -5.89 -3.67 7.65
CA ILE A 306 -6.21 -2.24 7.83
C ILE A 306 -6.10 -1.82 9.30
N VAL A 307 -6.57 -2.65 10.19
CA VAL A 307 -6.51 -2.35 11.63
C VAL A 307 -5.07 -2.38 12.13
N ALA A 308 -4.28 -3.36 11.68
CA ALA A 308 -2.86 -3.45 11.97
C ALA A 308 -2.10 -2.26 11.39
N GLY A 309 -2.35 -1.88 10.13
CA GLY A 309 -1.77 -0.71 9.50
C GLY A 309 -2.10 0.60 10.23
N LEU A 310 -3.35 0.75 10.68
CA LEU A 310 -3.75 1.90 11.50
C LEU A 310 -3.00 1.91 12.84
N ALA A 311 -2.88 0.77 13.52
CA ALA A 311 -2.15 0.67 14.78
C ALA A 311 -0.68 1.09 14.61
N VAL A 312 -0.01 0.63 13.55
CA VAL A 312 1.37 1.02 13.22
C VAL A 312 1.47 2.54 12.98
N LEU A 313 0.55 3.13 12.21
CA LEU A 313 0.56 4.57 11.93
C LEU A 313 0.32 5.41 13.19
N VAL A 314 -0.59 4.97 14.07
CA VAL A 314 -0.83 5.63 15.36
C VAL A 314 0.41 5.54 16.25
N ALA A 315 1.07 4.36 16.27
CA ALA A 315 2.30 4.17 17.01
C ALA A 315 3.43 5.08 16.50
N LEU A 316 3.63 5.16 15.18
CA LEU A 316 4.61 6.06 14.56
C LEU A 316 4.31 7.53 14.87
N ALA A 317 3.04 7.96 14.72
CA ALA A 317 2.63 9.32 15.05
C ALA A 317 2.89 9.66 16.54
N GLY A 318 2.63 8.71 17.44
CA GLY A 318 2.91 8.86 18.88
C GLY A 318 4.41 8.97 19.21
N VAL A 319 5.25 8.33 18.40
CA VAL A 319 6.71 8.43 18.56
C VAL A 319 7.25 9.78 18.08
N GLU A 320 6.71 10.34 16.99
CA GLU A 320 7.21 11.60 16.42
C GLU A 320 6.78 12.86 17.18
N GLU A 321 5.51 12.94 17.61
CA GLU A 321 4.94 14.20 18.10
C GLU A 321 5.27 14.54 19.56
N ASP A 322 5.46 13.56 20.45
CA ASP A 322 5.67 13.82 21.89
C ASP A 322 6.44 12.75 22.65
N ALA A 323 7.14 11.92 21.96
CA ALA A 323 7.85 10.76 22.55
C ALA A 323 8.80 11.16 23.70
N LEU A 324 9.25 12.42 23.73
CA LEU A 324 10.09 12.95 24.81
C LEU A 324 9.29 13.40 26.05
N ARG A 325 8.02 13.75 25.89
CA ARG A 325 7.20 14.38 26.93
C ARG A 325 6.25 13.45 27.68
N ARG A 326 5.86 12.30 27.08
CA ARG A 326 4.90 11.37 27.68
C ARG A 326 5.33 9.92 27.52
N PRO A 327 6.15 9.39 28.45
CA PRO A 327 6.73 8.04 28.34
C PRO A 327 5.69 6.90 28.30
N TRP A 328 4.48 7.12 28.83
CA TRP A 328 3.40 6.13 28.77
C TRP A 328 2.80 5.97 27.35
N LEU A 329 2.76 7.04 26.54
CA LEU A 329 2.34 6.95 25.14
C LEU A 329 3.31 6.13 24.30
N ARG A 330 4.62 6.18 24.63
CA ARG A 330 5.62 5.30 24.02
C ARG A 330 5.34 3.84 24.34
N GLY A 331 5.02 3.55 25.61
CA GLY A 331 4.69 2.20 26.03
C GLY A 331 3.48 1.64 25.27
N LEU A 332 2.43 2.44 25.11
CA LEU A 332 1.24 2.06 24.33
C LEU A 332 1.56 1.91 22.83
N ALA A 333 2.37 2.81 22.25
CA ALA A 333 2.76 2.72 20.85
C ALA A 333 3.60 1.45 20.58
N VAL A 334 4.53 1.11 21.47
CA VAL A 334 5.35 -0.12 21.35
C VAL A 334 4.50 -1.38 21.61
N ALA A 335 3.51 -1.31 22.50
CA ALA A 335 2.62 -2.45 22.77
C ALA A 335 1.61 -2.70 21.63
N ALA A 336 1.37 -1.71 20.76
CA ALA A 336 0.49 -1.83 19.60
C ALA A 336 1.20 -2.37 18.35
N LEU A 337 2.54 -2.46 18.37
CA LEU A 337 3.37 -3.07 17.33
C LEU A 337 3.55 -4.57 17.59
#